data_0a66e3543c1bc39a9f826504b30f08f2
#
_entry.id   0a66e3543c1bc39a9f826504b30f08f2
#
_cell.length_a   1.000
_cell.length_b   1.000
_cell.length_c   1.000
_cell.angle_alpha   90.00
_cell.angle_beta   90.00
_cell.angle_gamma   90.00
#
_symmetry.space_group_name_H-M   'P 1'
#
loop_
_entity.id
_entity.type
_entity.pdbx_description
1 polymer ?
#
loop_
_entity_poly.entity_id
_entity_poly.type
_entity_poly.pdbx_seq_one_letter_code
_entity_poly.pdbx_strand_id
1 'polypeptide(L)'
;MRVKKEVICILLMAMTMLLNACSSDESGAQTVTTGEEPVGKQVQLMTYAPYFTEKEAPRRAPSGFTAYTPDKVTDIGIYMLESTTAPYTENYIRYATKWYAHFDVDANKTYTVYGYMPKITGMSSSLSSVTSDGATLTINGIKPVTADDICIITGVKETDTGLKEGQFGWRMENANDNFYMYLLMDHLYASVKFSLKVSEEYAQLRTIKLKTMTLSVNKASVNAAVTLHNTEGTSPITSVTYTLTTGDNCAAEIFNDAEGQALSSTTPIAVSACFVPTLSSDLTLFSTYDVYDSKGNLIRANCEATNKIPNLEASRGQRVQLNMKVDPTYLYVMSDKDLDNLFTIE
;
A
#
# COMPACT_ATOMS: atom_id res chain seq x y z
N MET A 1 -35.54 24.56 -48.56
CA MET A 1 -35.02 24.85 -47.20
C MET A 1 -35.13 23.62 -46.29
N ARG A 2 -34.90 22.41 -46.82
CA ARG A 2 -34.94 21.13 -46.07
C ARG A 2 -33.59 20.41 -45.95
N VAL A 3 -32.58 20.82 -46.72
CA VAL A 3 -31.26 20.17 -46.77
C VAL A 3 -30.33 20.59 -45.62
N LYS A 4 -30.56 21.75 -44.96
CA LYS A 4 -29.68 22.22 -43.88
C LYS A 4 -29.91 21.56 -42.51
N LYS A 5 -31.01 20.86 -42.29
CA LYS A 5 -31.28 20.19 -41.01
C LYS A 5 -30.63 18.79 -40.93
N GLU A 6 -30.51 18.10 -42.04
CA GLU A 6 -29.90 16.75 -42.04
C GLU A 6 -28.38 16.79 -41.94
N VAL A 7 -27.73 17.81 -42.47
CA VAL A 7 -26.27 17.98 -42.36
C VAL A 7 -25.86 18.36 -40.96
N ILE A 8 -26.69 19.09 -40.20
CA ILE A 8 -26.41 19.44 -38.80
C ILE A 8 -26.58 18.22 -37.88
N CYS A 9 -27.55 17.35 -38.15
CA CYS A 9 -27.69 16.10 -37.36
C CYS A 9 -26.54 15.12 -37.62
N ILE A 10 -26.04 15.02 -38.85
CA ILE A 10 -24.90 14.16 -39.19
C ILE A 10 -23.60 14.72 -38.58
N LEU A 11 -23.41 16.02 -38.53
CA LEU A 11 -22.27 16.66 -37.87
C LEU A 11 -22.32 16.51 -36.32
N LEU A 12 -23.50 16.59 -35.70
CA LEU A 12 -23.63 16.32 -34.27
C LEU A 12 -23.43 14.83 -33.91
N MET A 13 -23.86 13.89 -34.77
CA MET A 13 -23.60 12.48 -34.57
C MET A 13 -22.14 12.09 -34.81
N ALA A 14 -21.44 12.76 -35.71
CA ALA A 14 -20.00 12.56 -35.92
C ALA A 14 -19.16 13.13 -34.77
N MET A 15 -19.64 14.17 -34.09
CA MET A 15 -18.91 14.79 -32.95
C MET A 15 -19.09 14.02 -31.63
N THR A 16 -20.13 13.19 -31.50
CA THR A 16 -20.31 12.30 -30.33
C THR A 16 -19.54 10.98 -30.43
N MET A 17 -19.06 10.60 -31.63
CA MET A 17 -18.24 9.40 -31.82
C MET A 17 -16.73 9.65 -31.72
N LEU A 18 -16.26 10.89 -31.59
CA LEU A 18 -14.84 11.24 -31.44
C LEU A 18 -14.40 11.44 -29.99
N LEU A 19 -15.30 11.24 -29.03
CA LEU A 19 -14.97 11.34 -27.57
C LEU A 19 -14.75 10.00 -26.88
N ASN A 20 -14.76 8.88 -27.61
CA ASN A 20 -14.56 7.55 -27.03
C ASN A 20 -13.27 6.84 -27.48
N ALA A 21 -12.28 7.58 -27.96
CA ALA A 21 -11.00 7.00 -28.36
C ALA A 21 -9.85 7.82 -27.79
N CYS A 22 -9.68 7.78 -26.50
CA CYS A 22 -8.42 8.01 -25.79
C CYS A 22 -8.60 7.73 -24.29
N SER A 23 -8.38 6.50 -23.86
CA SER A 23 -7.87 6.21 -22.53
C SER A 23 -7.25 4.82 -22.54
N SER A 24 -6.02 4.78 -22.93
CA SER A 24 -5.08 3.74 -22.53
C SER A 24 -4.11 4.39 -21.56
N ASP A 25 -3.88 3.71 -20.45
CA ASP A 25 -2.90 3.99 -19.42
C ASP A 25 -3.26 5.11 -18.42
N GLU A 26 -4.17 4.76 -17.52
CA GLU A 26 -4.18 5.39 -16.20
C GLU A 26 -3.87 4.34 -15.12
N SER A 27 -2.74 4.54 -14.46
CA SER A 27 -2.47 4.03 -13.14
C SER A 27 -3.62 4.44 -12.21
N GLY A 28 -4.45 3.44 -11.86
CA GLY A 28 -5.78 3.61 -11.32
C GLY A 28 -5.91 4.36 -10.02
N ALA A 29 -6.45 5.53 -10.10
CA ALA A 29 -7.47 5.93 -9.16
C ALA A 29 -8.79 5.34 -9.69
N GLN A 30 -9.22 4.18 -9.16
CA GLN A 30 -10.57 3.69 -9.40
C GLN A 30 -11.54 4.66 -8.74
N THR A 31 -12.09 5.55 -9.56
CA THR A 31 -13.31 6.27 -9.22
C THR A 31 -14.35 5.22 -8.84
N VAL A 32 -14.85 5.30 -7.63
CA VAL A 32 -16.02 4.52 -7.18
C VAL A 32 -17.16 4.88 -8.13
N THR A 33 -17.43 4.05 -9.11
CA THR A 33 -18.65 4.14 -9.90
C THR A 33 -19.80 3.82 -8.96
N THR A 34 -20.49 4.84 -8.52
CA THR A 34 -21.76 4.76 -7.83
C THR A 34 -22.77 4.09 -8.77
N GLY A 35 -22.97 2.78 -8.65
CA GLY A 35 -23.98 2.11 -9.46
C GLY A 35 -24.11 0.60 -9.35
N GLU A 36 -23.09 -0.13 -8.90
CA GLU A 36 -23.26 -1.56 -8.64
C GLU A 36 -23.62 -1.76 -7.18
N GLU A 37 -24.82 -2.29 -6.91
CA GLU A 37 -25.17 -2.76 -5.57
C GLU A 37 -24.14 -3.84 -5.17
N PRO A 38 -23.60 -3.75 -3.96
CA PRO A 38 -22.60 -4.70 -3.51
C PRO A 38 -23.21 -6.11 -3.46
N VAL A 39 -22.65 -7.02 -4.22
CA VAL A 39 -23.04 -8.43 -4.22
C VAL A 39 -22.47 -9.10 -2.97
N GLY A 40 -23.32 -9.74 -2.17
CA GLY A 40 -22.92 -10.45 -0.95
C GLY A 40 -23.80 -10.12 0.25
N LYS A 41 -23.63 -10.86 1.34
CA LYS A 41 -24.30 -10.58 2.62
C LYS A 41 -23.54 -9.49 3.36
N GLN A 42 -24.25 -8.46 3.84
CA GLN A 42 -23.64 -7.46 4.68
C GLN A 42 -23.09 -8.07 5.97
N VAL A 43 -21.85 -7.79 6.28
CA VAL A 43 -21.12 -8.26 7.46
C VAL A 43 -20.76 -7.06 8.31
N GLN A 44 -20.83 -7.18 9.61
CA GLN A 44 -20.25 -6.20 10.53
C GLN A 44 -18.83 -6.63 10.87
N LEU A 45 -17.89 -6.15 10.06
CA LEU A 45 -16.49 -6.46 10.22
C LEU A 45 -15.76 -5.28 10.83
N MET A 46 -14.99 -5.54 11.88
CA MET A 46 -14.03 -4.60 12.45
C MET A 46 -12.62 -5.18 12.32
N THR A 47 -11.77 -4.44 11.66
CA THR A 47 -10.37 -4.79 11.47
C THR A 47 -9.48 -3.94 12.36
N TYR A 48 -8.45 -4.54 12.93
CA TYR A 48 -7.49 -3.89 13.82
C TYR A 48 -6.08 -4.23 13.38
N ALA A 49 -5.22 -3.22 13.30
CA ALA A 49 -3.81 -3.39 13.02
C ALA A 49 -2.95 -2.69 14.09
N PRO A 50 -1.74 -3.18 14.39
CA PRO A 50 -0.83 -2.49 15.27
C PRO A 50 -0.33 -1.20 14.64
N TYR A 51 0.21 -0.29 15.45
CA TYR A 51 0.94 0.85 14.90
C TYR A 51 2.30 0.39 14.39
N PHE A 52 2.78 1.02 13.32
CA PHE A 52 4.17 0.87 12.94
C PHE A 52 5.09 1.40 14.03
N THR A 53 6.12 0.62 14.39
CA THR A 53 7.13 1.06 15.34
C THR A 53 8.23 1.84 14.61
N GLU A 54 8.58 3.03 15.10
CA GLU A 54 9.70 3.79 14.53
C GLU A 54 11.02 3.06 14.81
N LYS A 55 11.88 2.90 13.80
CA LYS A 55 13.17 2.21 13.94
C LYS A 55 14.09 2.88 14.97
N GLU A 56 13.98 4.20 15.13
CA GLU A 56 14.83 5.00 16.01
C GLU A 56 14.12 5.54 17.26
N ALA A 57 12.85 5.17 17.46
CA ALA A 57 12.11 5.67 18.61
C ALA A 57 12.61 5.03 19.91
N PRO A 58 12.82 5.83 20.98
CA PRO A 58 13.07 5.27 22.27
C PRO A 58 11.88 4.39 22.69
N ARG A 59 12.13 3.23 23.20
CA ARG A 59 11.32 2.07 23.66
C ARG A 59 9.88 2.28 24.17
N ARG A 60 9.17 3.34 23.77
CA ARG A 60 7.76 3.61 24.05
C ARG A 60 7.00 3.83 22.74
N ALA A 61 7.07 2.86 21.83
CA ALA A 61 6.07 2.80 20.77
C ALA A 61 4.68 2.61 21.39
N PRO A 62 3.62 3.22 20.85
CA PRO A 62 2.27 2.92 21.30
C PRO A 62 2.05 1.42 21.18
N SER A 63 1.86 0.76 22.31
CA SER A 63 1.46 -0.65 22.34
C SER A 63 -0.04 -0.72 22.14
N GLY A 64 -0.49 -1.55 21.24
CA GLY A 64 -1.91 -1.82 21.04
C GLY A 64 -2.32 -1.83 19.57
N PHE A 65 -3.56 -2.21 19.37
CA PHE A 65 -4.18 -2.26 18.05
C PHE A 65 -5.08 -1.04 17.87
N THR A 66 -5.07 -0.46 16.68
CA THR A 66 -6.01 0.59 16.29
C THR A 66 -7.03 0.03 15.29
N ALA A 67 -8.26 0.54 15.37
CA ALA A 67 -9.24 0.23 14.35
C ALA A 67 -8.73 0.68 12.98
N TYR A 68 -8.82 -0.19 12.01
CA TYR A 68 -8.43 0.06 10.64
C TYR A 68 -9.68 0.01 9.75
N THR A 69 -9.91 1.07 9.01
CA THR A 69 -10.97 1.10 7.99
C THR A 69 -10.33 1.48 6.66
N PRO A 70 -10.52 0.70 5.60
CA PRO A 70 -10.02 1.06 4.29
C PRO A 70 -10.61 2.39 3.80
N ASP A 71 -9.80 3.20 3.16
CA ASP A 71 -10.19 4.46 2.51
C ASP A 71 -10.71 4.27 1.07
N LYS A 72 -10.56 3.08 0.53
CA LYS A 72 -10.97 2.69 -0.81
C LYS A 72 -11.60 1.30 -0.82
N VAL A 73 -12.20 0.92 -1.93
CA VAL A 73 -12.68 -0.46 -2.14
C VAL A 73 -11.53 -1.44 -1.92
N THR A 74 -11.74 -2.38 -1.02
CA THR A 74 -10.68 -3.30 -0.57
C THR A 74 -11.27 -4.69 -0.36
N ASP A 75 -10.57 -5.71 -0.85
CA ASP A 75 -10.92 -7.11 -0.61
C ASP A 75 -9.98 -7.71 0.45
N ILE A 76 -10.54 -8.55 1.32
CA ILE A 76 -9.81 -9.44 2.23
C ILE A 76 -9.85 -10.84 1.64
N GLY A 77 -8.70 -11.46 1.40
CA GLY A 77 -8.61 -12.90 1.13
C GLY A 77 -8.72 -13.67 2.43
N ILE A 78 -9.67 -14.60 2.54
CA ILE A 78 -9.98 -15.27 3.79
C ILE A 78 -10.21 -16.76 3.61
N TYR A 79 -9.66 -17.55 4.52
CA TYR A 79 -9.92 -18.97 4.69
C TYR A 79 -10.67 -19.18 5.99
N MET A 80 -11.81 -19.84 5.92
CA MET A 80 -12.61 -20.24 7.08
C MET A 80 -12.67 -21.77 7.11
N LEU A 81 -11.99 -22.35 8.08
CA LEU A 81 -11.79 -23.79 8.17
C LEU A 81 -12.64 -24.40 9.28
N GLU A 82 -13.47 -25.37 8.95
CA GLU A 82 -14.20 -26.21 9.93
C GLU A 82 -13.33 -27.38 10.42
N SER A 83 -12.29 -27.73 9.68
CA SER A 83 -11.36 -28.81 10.01
C SER A 83 -9.98 -28.56 9.41
N THR A 84 -9.00 -29.33 9.85
CA THR A 84 -7.64 -29.31 9.29
C THR A 84 -7.48 -30.13 8.00
N THR A 85 -8.57 -30.62 7.42
CA THR A 85 -8.55 -31.46 6.22
C THR A 85 -8.71 -30.64 4.95
N ALA A 86 -7.79 -30.81 4.01
CA ALA A 86 -7.87 -30.18 2.68
C ALA A 86 -9.05 -30.76 1.85
N PRO A 87 -9.55 -30.04 0.84
CA PRO A 87 -8.99 -28.81 0.27
C PRO A 87 -9.39 -27.56 1.05
N TYR A 88 -8.52 -26.55 1.02
CA TYR A 88 -8.80 -25.24 1.60
C TYR A 88 -9.14 -24.25 0.50
N THR A 89 -10.30 -23.59 0.63
CA THR A 89 -10.78 -22.63 -0.37
C THR A 89 -10.64 -21.23 0.17
N GLU A 90 -9.98 -20.37 -0.61
CA GLU A 90 -9.95 -18.95 -0.37
C GLU A 90 -11.29 -18.32 -0.78
N ASN A 91 -11.90 -17.60 0.13
CA ASN A 91 -13.05 -16.75 -0.08
C ASN A 91 -12.62 -15.28 0.01
N TYR A 92 -13.56 -14.34 -0.05
CA TYR A 92 -13.26 -12.94 0.18
C TYR A 92 -14.39 -12.19 0.85
N ILE A 93 -14.01 -11.12 1.55
CA ILE A 93 -14.91 -10.11 2.09
C ILE A 93 -14.51 -8.79 1.42
N ARG A 94 -15.48 -8.08 0.85
CA ARG A 94 -15.27 -6.80 0.18
C ARG A 94 -15.73 -5.64 1.02
N TYR A 95 -14.90 -4.61 1.13
CA TYR A 95 -15.28 -3.29 1.60
C TYR A 95 -15.59 -2.37 0.41
N ALA A 96 -16.79 -1.77 0.40
CA ALA A 96 -17.18 -0.78 -0.61
C ALA A 96 -17.75 0.49 0.03
N THR A 97 -18.25 0.59 1.11
CA THR A 97 -18.70 1.58 2.09
C THR A 97 -19.09 0.85 3.37
N LYS A 98 -19.38 -0.41 3.22
CA LYS A 98 -19.63 -1.41 4.25
C LYS A 98 -18.94 -2.69 3.81
N TRP A 99 -18.88 -3.67 4.70
CA TRP A 99 -18.31 -4.96 4.42
C TRP A 99 -19.37 -5.95 3.90
N TYR A 100 -19.01 -6.72 2.89
CA TYR A 100 -19.86 -7.74 2.27
C TYR A 100 -19.10 -9.05 2.13
N ALA A 101 -19.63 -10.12 2.73
CA ALA A 101 -19.09 -11.47 2.61
C ALA A 101 -19.66 -12.17 1.38
N HIS A 102 -18.80 -12.87 0.65
CA HIS A 102 -19.14 -13.66 -0.54
C HIS A 102 -19.18 -15.16 -0.24
N PHE A 103 -19.51 -15.52 0.99
CA PHE A 103 -19.66 -16.90 1.46
C PHE A 103 -20.70 -16.94 2.58
N ASP A 104 -21.25 -18.14 2.81
CA ASP A 104 -22.19 -18.41 3.88
C ASP A 104 -21.43 -18.95 5.10
N VAL A 105 -21.98 -18.66 6.27
CA VAL A 105 -21.46 -19.12 7.56
C VAL A 105 -22.58 -19.75 8.35
N ASP A 106 -22.32 -20.91 8.96
CA ASP A 106 -23.23 -21.57 9.89
C ASP A 106 -22.90 -21.14 11.32
N ALA A 107 -23.86 -20.49 11.98
CA ALA A 107 -23.73 -20.02 13.35
C ALA A 107 -23.46 -21.12 14.38
N ASN A 108 -23.80 -22.36 14.05
CA ASN A 108 -23.62 -23.51 14.94
C ASN A 108 -22.25 -24.18 14.81
N LYS A 109 -21.39 -23.66 13.91
CA LYS A 109 -20.07 -24.22 13.67
C LYS A 109 -18.97 -23.29 14.19
N THR A 110 -17.85 -23.89 14.53
CA THR A 110 -16.63 -23.17 14.88
C THR A 110 -15.68 -23.19 13.69
N TYR A 111 -15.08 -22.04 13.40
CA TYR A 111 -14.15 -21.87 12.29
C TYR A 111 -12.79 -21.39 12.79
N THR A 112 -11.74 -21.91 12.17
CA THR A 112 -10.41 -21.31 12.25
C THR A 112 -10.22 -20.40 11.05
N VAL A 113 -9.74 -19.18 11.27
CA VAL A 113 -9.68 -18.13 10.24
C VAL A 113 -8.23 -17.74 9.94
N TYR A 114 -7.87 -17.76 8.67
CA TYR A 114 -6.60 -17.25 8.13
C TYR A 114 -6.89 -16.30 6.99
N GLY A 115 -5.98 -15.37 6.71
CA GLY A 115 -6.16 -14.48 5.57
C GLY A 115 -5.22 -13.29 5.54
N TYR A 116 -5.49 -12.40 4.60
CA TYR A 116 -4.67 -11.21 4.37
C TYR A 116 -5.48 -10.08 3.72
N MET A 117 -5.03 -8.87 3.87
CA MET A 117 -5.62 -7.67 3.28
C MET A 117 -4.52 -6.68 2.88
N PRO A 118 -4.67 -5.95 1.74
CA PRO A 118 -5.70 -6.12 0.73
C PRO A 118 -5.41 -7.32 -0.18
N LYS A 119 -6.48 -7.92 -0.74
CA LYS A 119 -6.37 -8.85 -1.86
C LYS A 119 -6.43 -8.06 -3.16
N ILE A 120 -5.28 -7.85 -3.78
CA ILE A 120 -5.13 -7.06 -5.00
C ILE A 120 -5.15 -7.99 -6.22
N THR A 121 -5.65 -7.49 -7.34
CA THR A 121 -5.63 -8.23 -8.63
C THR A 121 -4.20 -8.71 -8.95
N GLY A 122 -4.08 -9.98 -9.33
CA GLY A 122 -2.80 -10.63 -9.59
C GLY A 122 -2.18 -11.33 -8.38
N MET A 123 -2.69 -11.10 -7.17
CA MET A 123 -2.33 -11.88 -6.00
C MET A 123 -3.13 -13.18 -5.92
N SER A 124 -2.51 -14.23 -5.43
CA SER A 124 -3.13 -15.51 -5.09
C SER A 124 -2.60 -16.01 -3.76
N SER A 125 -3.34 -16.87 -3.10
CA SER A 125 -2.88 -17.46 -1.86
C SER A 125 -3.17 -18.95 -1.77
N SER A 126 -2.51 -19.62 -0.83
CA SER A 126 -2.74 -21.01 -0.47
C SER A 126 -2.41 -21.26 0.99
N LEU A 127 -3.08 -22.24 1.58
CA LEU A 127 -2.76 -22.77 2.90
C LEU A 127 -2.07 -24.10 2.80
N SER A 128 -1.10 -24.32 3.67
CA SER A 128 -0.39 -25.59 3.85
C SER A 128 -0.07 -25.82 5.32
N SER A 129 0.36 -27.02 5.67
CA SER A 129 0.75 -27.41 7.03
C SER A 129 -0.29 -27.03 8.09
N VAL A 130 -1.57 -27.17 7.74
CA VAL A 130 -2.68 -26.83 8.63
C VAL A 130 -2.79 -27.87 9.74
N THR A 131 -2.76 -27.38 10.97
CA THR A 131 -2.91 -28.15 12.21
C THR A 131 -3.93 -27.48 13.13
N SER A 132 -4.23 -28.05 14.30
CA SER A 132 -5.02 -27.38 15.33
C SER A 132 -4.37 -26.10 15.86
N ASP A 133 -3.05 -26.00 15.74
CA ASP A 133 -2.26 -24.93 16.36
C ASP A 133 -1.80 -23.86 15.36
N GLY A 134 -2.02 -24.07 14.07
CA GLY A 134 -1.58 -23.07 13.09
C GLY A 134 -1.55 -23.57 11.65
N ALA A 135 -0.97 -22.75 10.78
CA ALA A 135 -0.85 -23.04 9.36
C ALA A 135 0.29 -22.22 8.73
N THR A 136 0.66 -22.56 7.49
CA THR A 136 1.46 -21.71 6.63
C THR A 136 0.59 -21.09 5.55
N LEU A 137 0.44 -19.77 5.58
CA LEU A 137 -0.22 -18.98 4.55
C LEU A 137 0.83 -18.51 3.54
N THR A 138 0.72 -18.96 2.30
CA THR A 138 1.56 -18.46 1.20
C THR A 138 0.78 -17.47 0.36
N ILE A 139 1.32 -16.30 0.13
CA ILE A 139 0.75 -15.24 -0.72
C ILE A 139 1.71 -15.00 -1.86
N ASN A 140 1.22 -15.10 -3.09
CA ASN A 140 2.01 -14.94 -4.31
C ASN A 140 1.61 -13.66 -5.04
N GLY A 141 2.54 -13.11 -5.84
CA GLY A 141 2.29 -11.96 -6.70
C GLY A 141 2.19 -10.63 -5.96
N ILE A 142 2.73 -10.51 -4.76
CA ILE A 142 2.78 -9.25 -4.03
C ILE A 142 3.79 -8.32 -4.71
N LYS A 143 3.46 -7.04 -4.84
CA LYS A 143 4.42 -6.04 -5.34
C LYS A 143 5.55 -5.82 -4.34
N PRO A 144 6.82 -5.87 -4.76
CA PRO A 144 7.98 -5.65 -3.87
C PRO A 144 8.10 -4.19 -3.38
N VAL A 145 7.46 -3.24 -4.07
CA VAL A 145 7.23 -1.87 -3.60
C VAL A 145 5.78 -1.53 -3.85
N THR A 146 5.05 -1.10 -2.84
CA THR A 146 3.61 -0.84 -2.95
C THR A 146 3.18 0.34 -2.08
N ALA A 147 2.14 1.04 -2.50
CA ALA A 147 1.44 2.03 -1.69
C ALA A 147 0.44 1.37 -0.71
N ASP A 148 0.13 0.10 -0.89
CA ASP A 148 -0.81 -0.64 -0.06
C ASP A 148 -0.08 -1.38 1.07
N ASP A 149 -0.55 -1.21 2.28
CA ASP A 149 -0.08 -1.94 3.45
C ASP A 149 -0.67 -3.35 3.46
N ILE A 150 0.17 -4.34 3.26
CA ILE A 150 -0.24 -5.74 3.27
C ILE A 150 -0.24 -6.25 4.71
N CYS A 151 -1.41 -6.61 5.20
CA CYS A 151 -1.60 -7.14 6.54
C CYS A 151 -2.06 -8.60 6.51
N ILE A 152 -1.60 -9.38 7.47
CA ILE A 152 -1.95 -10.79 7.68
C ILE A 152 -2.94 -10.87 8.83
N ILE A 153 -3.97 -11.67 8.72
CA ILE A 153 -4.87 -11.97 9.83
C ILE A 153 -4.12 -12.84 10.84
N THR A 154 -3.97 -12.32 12.05
CA THR A 154 -3.21 -12.96 13.13
C THR A 154 -4.08 -13.39 14.30
N GLY A 155 -5.36 -13.07 14.25
CA GLY A 155 -6.28 -13.48 15.28
C GLY A 155 -7.67 -12.92 15.10
N VAL A 156 -8.55 -13.34 15.97
CA VAL A 156 -9.95 -12.93 16.03
C VAL A 156 -10.28 -12.60 17.48
N LYS A 157 -11.02 -11.52 17.70
CA LYS A 157 -11.48 -11.15 19.02
C LYS A 157 -12.66 -12.04 19.43
N GLU A 158 -12.54 -12.70 20.57
CA GLU A 158 -13.56 -13.61 21.07
C GLU A 158 -14.66 -12.88 21.87
N THR A 159 -14.32 -11.76 22.55
CA THR A 159 -15.24 -11.00 23.40
C THR A 159 -14.96 -9.51 23.33
N ASP A 160 -15.93 -8.67 23.75
CA ASP A 160 -15.79 -7.20 23.78
C ASP A 160 -14.76 -6.65 24.77
N THR A 161 -14.23 -7.47 25.67
CA THR A 161 -13.41 -7.04 26.79
C THR A 161 -11.91 -7.04 26.53
N GLY A 162 -11.42 -7.56 25.40
CA GLY A 162 -9.99 -7.57 25.10
C GLY A 162 -9.69 -8.13 23.71
N LEU A 163 -8.69 -7.53 23.08
CA LEU A 163 -8.05 -8.08 21.89
C LEU A 163 -7.01 -9.08 22.37
N LYS A 164 -7.15 -10.36 22.00
CA LYS A 164 -6.16 -11.39 22.31
C LYS A 164 -5.39 -11.73 21.06
N GLU A 165 -4.10 -11.50 21.07
CA GLU A 165 -3.20 -11.97 20.03
C GLU A 165 -3.15 -13.50 20.02
N GLY A 166 -2.98 -14.10 18.86
CA GLY A 166 -2.77 -15.54 18.69
C GLY A 166 -4.02 -16.40 18.81
N GLN A 167 -5.20 -15.83 18.82
CA GLN A 167 -6.43 -16.63 18.77
C GLN A 167 -6.99 -16.64 17.35
N PHE A 168 -6.94 -17.80 16.70
CA PHE A 168 -7.61 -18.05 15.43
C PHE A 168 -8.98 -18.62 15.74
N GLY A 169 -9.99 -17.78 15.71
CA GLY A 169 -11.37 -18.18 15.95
C GLY A 169 -12.33 -17.21 15.26
N TRP A 170 -13.53 -17.62 15.21
CA TRP A 170 -14.61 -16.85 14.65
C TRP A 170 -15.81 -16.95 15.58
N ARG A 171 -16.50 -15.85 15.75
CA ARG A 171 -17.74 -15.82 16.50
C ARG A 171 -18.83 -15.09 15.73
N MET A 172 -19.98 -15.70 15.65
CA MET A 172 -21.21 -15.08 15.20
C MET A 172 -22.00 -14.56 16.40
N GLU A 173 -22.23 -13.26 16.45
CA GLU A 173 -23.22 -12.69 17.33
C GLU A 173 -24.46 -12.36 16.52
N ASN A 174 -25.57 -13.00 16.89
CA ASN A 174 -26.94 -12.74 16.46
C ASN A 174 -27.47 -13.45 15.21
N ALA A 175 -28.61 -14.10 15.42
CA ALA A 175 -29.32 -14.96 14.50
C ALA A 175 -30.12 -14.21 13.38
N ASN A 176 -29.99 -12.93 13.22
CA ASN A 176 -30.78 -12.13 12.27
C ASN A 176 -30.01 -11.83 10.97
N ASP A 177 -29.43 -12.84 10.33
CA ASP A 177 -28.69 -12.74 9.06
C ASP A 177 -27.49 -11.78 9.04
N ASN A 178 -27.14 -11.16 10.14
CA ASN A 178 -25.97 -10.31 10.32
C ASN A 178 -24.93 -11.02 11.18
N PHE A 179 -23.73 -11.18 10.66
CA PHE A 179 -22.65 -11.68 11.46
C PHE A 179 -21.60 -10.62 11.71
N TYR A 180 -21.04 -10.68 12.90
CA TYR A 180 -19.97 -9.79 13.37
C TYR A 180 -18.66 -10.56 13.34
N MET A 181 -17.63 -9.91 12.83
CA MET A 181 -16.28 -10.45 12.84
C MET A 181 -15.31 -9.38 13.26
N TYR A 182 -14.36 -9.74 14.14
CA TYR A 182 -13.30 -8.86 14.60
C TYR A 182 -11.98 -9.49 14.21
N LEU A 183 -11.27 -8.89 13.27
CA LEU A 183 -9.99 -9.41 12.77
C LEU A 183 -8.82 -8.62 13.33
N LEU A 184 -7.90 -9.31 13.97
CA LEU A 184 -6.59 -8.79 14.31
C LEU A 184 -5.64 -9.05 13.15
N MET A 185 -4.94 -8.00 12.74
CA MET A 185 -3.97 -8.06 11.66
C MET A 185 -2.59 -7.63 12.13
N ASP A 186 -1.58 -8.02 11.39
CA ASP A 186 -0.23 -7.53 11.55
C ASP A 186 0.41 -7.27 10.19
N HIS A 187 1.27 -6.26 10.12
CA HIS A 187 1.91 -5.85 8.89
C HIS A 187 2.83 -6.93 8.32
N LEU A 188 2.73 -7.17 7.03
CA LEU A 188 3.66 -8.06 6.32
C LEU A 188 4.97 -7.34 5.98
N TYR A 189 4.91 -6.05 5.68
CA TYR A 189 6.03 -5.24 5.21
C TYR A 189 6.50 -4.21 6.24
N ALA A 190 7.62 -3.56 5.94
CA ALA A 190 8.05 -2.34 6.59
C ALA A 190 7.46 -1.12 5.87
N SER A 191 7.19 -0.05 6.62
CA SER A 191 6.76 1.23 6.08
C SER A 191 7.98 2.15 5.86
N VAL A 192 8.09 2.74 4.69
CA VAL A 192 9.14 3.73 4.36
C VAL A 192 8.49 5.08 4.12
N LYS A 193 8.93 6.09 4.84
CA LYS A 193 8.53 7.48 4.65
C LYS A 193 9.73 8.32 4.23
N PHE A 194 9.48 9.30 3.40
CA PHE A 194 10.47 10.27 2.99
C PHE A 194 10.10 11.65 3.51
N SER A 195 11.12 12.41 3.90
CA SER A 195 11.00 13.79 4.35
C SER A 195 12.05 14.60 3.58
N LEU A 196 11.61 15.54 2.78
CA LEU A 196 12.49 16.28 1.87
C LEU A 196 12.58 17.72 2.29
N LYS A 197 13.78 18.26 2.30
CA LYS A 197 14.06 19.68 2.44
C LYS A 197 15.26 20.09 1.57
N VAL A 198 15.45 21.37 1.39
CA VAL A 198 16.62 21.95 0.74
C VAL A 198 17.55 22.53 1.80
N SER A 199 18.87 22.58 1.54
CA SER A 199 19.78 23.30 2.42
C SER A 199 19.44 24.79 2.44
N GLU A 200 19.80 25.48 3.54
CA GLU A 200 19.54 26.90 3.69
C GLU A 200 20.27 27.71 2.62
N GLU A 201 21.53 27.37 2.34
CA GLU A 201 22.37 28.00 1.32
C GLU A 201 21.77 27.87 -0.07
N TYR A 202 21.24 26.69 -0.40
CA TYR A 202 20.59 26.47 -1.70
C TYR A 202 19.29 27.27 -1.81
N ALA A 203 18.47 27.29 -0.75
CA ALA A 203 17.22 28.04 -0.72
C ALA A 203 17.38 29.54 -0.96
N GLN A 204 18.54 30.12 -0.62
CA GLN A 204 18.85 31.53 -0.91
C GLN A 204 19.11 31.77 -2.39
N LEU A 205 19.56 30.77 -3.13
CA LEU A 205 20.02 30.93 -4.52
C LEU A 205 18.93 30.44 -5.52
N ARG A 206 18.19 29.40 -5.16
CA ARG A 206 17.28 28.67 -6.04
C ARG A 206 16.08 28.18 -5.29
N THR A 207 14.97 28.02 -6.02
CA THR A 207 13.78 27.29 -5.57
C THR A 207 13.63 26.03 -6.38
N ILE A 208 13.55 24.89 -5.70
CA ILE A 208 13.18 23.60 -6.32
C ILE A 208 11.70 23.35 -6.08
N LYS A 209 10.97 23.06 -7.14
CA LYS A 209 9.62 22.56 -7.05
C LYS A 209 9.60 21.09 -7.43
N LEU A 210 9.38 20.22 -6.45
CA LEU A 210 9.23 18.78 -6.63
C LEU A 210 7.91 18.47 -7.34
N LYS A 211 7.96 17.68 -8.41
CA LYS A 211 6.77 17.29 -9.21
C LYS A 211 6.37 15.83 -8.95
N THR A 212 7.32 14.92 -9.07
CA THR A 212 7.03 13.50 -8.83
C THR A 212 8.11 12.84 -8.02
N MET A 213 7.74 11.81 -7.27
CA MET A 213 8.68 10.85 -6.69
C MET A 213 8.15 9.44 -6.84
N THR A 214 9.02 8.55 -7.26
CA THR A 214 8.70 7.13 -7.44
C THR A 214 9.80 6.28 -6.81
N LEU A 215 9.40 5.34 -5.95
CA LEU A 215 10.31 4.33 -5.41
C LEU A 215 10.19 3.05 -6.25
N SER A 216 11.31 2.49 -6.67
CA SER A 216 11.34 1.30 -7.53
C SER A 216 12.38 0.29 -7.06
N VAL A 217 12.20 -0.95 -7.50
CA VAL A 217 13.16 -2.03 -7.34
C VAL A 217 13.16 -2.92 -8.58
N ASN A 218 14.32 -3.44 -8.96
CA ASN A 218 14.45 -4.36 -10.11
C ASN A 218 14.01 -5.78 -9.73
N LYS A 219 12.73 -5.93 -9.38
CA LYS A 219 12.06 -7.19 -9.06
C LYS A 219 10.61 -7.10 -9.53
N ALA A 220 10.06 -8.19 -10.04
CA ALA A 220 8.69 -8.21 -10.55
C ALA A 220 7.67 -8.45 -9.44
N SER A 221 7.94 -9.40 -8.54
CA SER A 221 7.01 -9.80 -7.47
C SER A 221 7.72 -10.41 -6.27
N VAL A 222 6.97 -10.53 -5.20
CA VAL A 222 7.35 -11.22 -3.96
C VAL A 222 6.32 -12.31 -3.69
N ASN A 223 6.79 -13.49 -3.32
CA ASN A 223 5.99 -14.51 -2.68
C ASN A 223 6.38 -14.55 -1.20
N ALA A 224 5.38 -14.49 -0.33
CA ALA A 224 5.57 -14.53 1.11
C ALA A 224 4.96 -15.79 1.69
N ALA A 225 5.77 -16.61 2.38
CA ALA A 225 5.29 -17.73 3.18
C ALA A 225 5.31 -17.33 4.65
N VAL A 226 4.14 -17.27 5.26
CA VAL A 226 3.91 -16.81 6.64
C VAL A 226 3.49 -18.01 7.48
N THR A 227 4.30 -18.37 8.45
CA THR A 227 3.95 -19.44 9.41
C THR A 227 3.24 -18.80 10.61
N LEU A 228 2.04 -19.26 10.86
CA LEU A 228 1.15 -18.78 11.90
C LEU A 228 0.95 -19.87 12.98
N HIS A 229 1.00 -19.47 14.23
CA HIS A 229 0.71 -20.33 15.39
C HIS A 229 -0.32 -19.69 16.31
N ASN A 230 -1.26 -20.49 16.76
CA ASN A 230 -2.31 -20.08 17.71
C ASN A 230 -1.87 -20.39 19.14
N THR A 231 -0.82 -19.74 19.61
CA THR A 231 -0.32 -19.90 20.98
C THR A 231 -0.57 -18.61 21.74
N GLU A 232 -1.37 -18.68 22.80
CA GLU A 232 -1.71 -17.53 23.64
C GLU A 232 -0.44 -16.88 24.21
N GLY A 233 -0.36 -15.55 24.13
CA GLY A 233 0.73 -14.76 24.69
C GLY A 233 2.01 -14.70 23.85
N THR A 234 2.01 -15.28 22.65
CA THR A 234 3.12 -15.18 21.69
C THR A 234 2.69 -14.48 20.41
N SER A 235 3.66 -13.92 19.67
CA SER A 235 3.35 -13.40 18.34
C SER A 235 2.82 -14.51 17.44
N PRO A 236 1.64 -14.37 16.85
CA PRO A 236 1.06 -15.38 15.98
C PRO A 236 1.91 -15.69 14.75
N ILE A 237 2.64 -14.70 14.24
CA ILE A 237 3.58 -14.86 13.14
C ILE A 237 4.93 -15.31 13.70
N THR A 238 5.27 -16.58 13.48
CA THR A 238 6.54 -17.16 13.95
C THR A 238 7.66 -17.03 12.94
N SER A 239 7.33 -17.02 11.65
CA SER A 239 8.30 -16.77 10.60
C SER A 239 7.64 -16.18 9.35
N VAL A 240 8.41 -15.40 8.59
CA VAL A 240 8.05 -14.96 7.24
C VAL A 240 9.25 -15.17 6.34
N THR A 241 9.03 -15.90 5.25
CA THR A 241 10.04 -16.10 4.21
C THR A 241 9.59 -15.39 2.95
N TYR A 242 10.44 -14.50 2.43
CA TYR A 242 10.19 -13.80 1.18
C TYR A 242 11.01 -14.40 0.05
N THR A 243 10.38 -14.67 -1.08
CA THR A 243 11.03 -15.07 -2.31
C THR A 243 10.78 -14.02 -3.38
N LEU A 244 11.84 -13.32 -3.80
CA LEU A 244 11.75 -12.28 -4.81
C LEU A 244 11.93 -12.89 -6.20
N THR A 245 11.02 -12.56 -7.11
CA THR A 245 11.10 -12.96 -8.50
C THR A 245 11.82 -11.88 -9.31
N THR A 246 12.82 -12.27 -10.08
CA THR A 246 13.47 -11.36 -11.03
C THR A 246 12.51 -11.04 -12.17
N GLY A 247 12.58 -9.82 -12.69
CA GLY A 247 11.70 -9.36 -13.77
C GLY A 247 11.75 -7.84 -13.90
N ASP A 248 10.76 -7.29 -14.58
CA ASP A 248 10.65 -5.87 -14.81
C ASP A 248 10.55 -5.08 -13.49
N ASN A 249 11.03 -3.84 -13.53
CA ASN A 249 11.01 -2.96 -12.37
C ASN A 249 9.59 -2.79 -11.82
N CYS A 250 9.42 -3.06 -10.54
CA CYS A 250 8.24 -2.65 -9.80
C CYS A 250 8.46 -1.27 -9.21
N ALA A 251 7.46 -0.40 -9.32
CA ALA A 251 7.53 0.96 -8.84
C ALA A 251 6.23 1.36 -8.13
N ALA A 252 6.36 2.23 -7.13
CA ALA A 252 5.23 2.90 -6.47
C ALA A 252 5.45 4.41 -6.52
N GLU A 253 4.47 5.15 -7.03
CA GLU A 253 4.45 6.59 -6.95
C GLU A 253 4.13 7.02 -5.51
N ILE A 254 4.98 7.86 -4.93
CA ILE A 254 4.86 8.32 -3.55
C ILE A 254 4.60 9.81 -3.43
N PHE A 255 4.78 10.55 -4.52
CA PHE A 255 4.44 11.96 -4.63
C PHE A 255 4.13 12.31 -6.09
N ASN A 256 3.07 13.09 -6.30
CA ASN A 256 2.69 13.62 -7.61
C ASN A 256 1.97 14.96 -7.41
N ASP A 257 2.56 16.03 -7.97
CA ASP A 257 2.01 17.38 -8.00
C ASP A 257 2.44 18.04 -9.32
N ALA A 258 1.51 18.16 -10.26
CA ALA A 258 1.78 18.69 -11.60
C ALA A 258 2.35 20.12 -11.57
N GLU A 259 1.92 20.94 -10.62
CA GLU A 259 2.41 22.33 -10.45
C GLU A 259 3.74 22.39 -9.69
N GLY A 260 4.10 21.33 -9.03
CA GLY A 260 5.29 21.18 -8.22
C GLY A 260 5.22 21.90 -6.88
N GLN A 261 5.54 21.20 -5.81
CA GLN A 261 5.63 21.73 -4.45
C GLN A 261 7.04 22.26 -4.16
N ALA A 262 7.15 23.52 -3.74
CA ALA A 262 8.43 24.12 -3.40
C ALA A 262 9.04 23.47 -2.15
N LEU A 263 10.31 23.05 -2.24
CA LEU A 263 11.09 22.58 -1.09
C LEU A 263 11.48 23.76 -0.19
N SER A 264 11.33 23.55 1.11
CA SER A 264 11.74 24.51 2.15
C SER A 264 12.98 24.03 2.89
N SER A 265 13.80 24.94 3.36
CA SER A 265 14.94 24.63 4.24
C SER A 265 14.50 24.35 5.69
N THR A 266 13.36 24.89 6.10
CA THR A 266 12.87 24.79 7.48
C THR A 266 11.80 23.75 7.67
N THR A 267 10.86 23.64 6.72
CA THR A 267 9.71 22.74 6.81
C THR A 267 9.83 21.64 5.77
N PRO A 268 10.09 20.39 6.18
CA PRO A 268 10.16 19.28 5.24
C PRO A 268 8.82 19.02 4.55
N ILE A 269 8.87 18.63 3.28
CA ILE A 269 7.73 18.04 2.60
C ILE A 269 7.62 16.57 3.03
N ALA A 270 6.45 16.19 3.53
CA ALA A 270 6.12 14.80 3.78
C ALA A 270 5.46 14.20 2.54
N VAL A 271 5.99 13.08 2.07
CA VAL A 271 5.40 12.32 0.96
C VAL A 271 4.71 11.06 1.47
N SER A 272 3.88 10.46 0.64
CA SER A 272 3.15 9.24 0.99
C SER A 272 4.11 8.12 1.41
N ALA A 273 3.70 7.34 2.40
CA ALA A 273 4.46 6.15 2.76
C ALA A 273 4.33 5.09 1.66
N CYS A 274 5.38 4.30 1.50
CA CYS A 274 5.32 3.06 0.75
C CYS A 274 5.76 1.90 1.62
N PHE A 275 5.53 0.67 1.15
CA PHE A 275 5.78 -0.54 1.91
C PHE A 275 6.68 -1.46 1.12
N VAL A 276 7.65 -2.05 1.81
CA VAL A 276 8.68 -2.90 1.22
C VAL A 276 8.93 -4.14 2.10
N PRO A 277 9.28 -5.28 1.52
CA PRO A 277 9.67 -6.45 2.30
C PRO A 277 11.00 -6.23 3.02
N THR A 278 11.21 -6.96 4.10
CA THR A 278 12.41 -6.86 4.97
C THR A 278 13.74 -7.01 4.22
N LEU A 279 13.74 -7.71 3.09
CA LEU A 279 14.94 -7.95 2.27
C LEU A 279 15.13 -6.93 1.13
N SER A 280 14.63 -5.71 1.28
CA SER A 280 14.75 -4.69 0.23
C SER A 280 16.17 -4.19 0.12
N SER A 281 16.89 -4.71 -0.85
CA SER A 281 18.17 -4.17 -1.35
C SER A 281 17.93 -3.48 -2.70
N ASP A 282 18.79 -2.51 -3.01
CA ASP A 282 18.83 -1.85 -4.33
C ASP A 282 17.53 -1.10 -4.71
N LEU A 283 16.90 -0.46 -3.73
CA LEU A 283 15.82 0.47 -4.00
C LEU A 283 16.37 1.68 -4.76
N THR A 284 15.58 2.15 -5.72
CA THR A 284 15.91 3.33 -6.51
C THR A 284 14.80 4.34 -6.36
N LEU A 285 15.14 5.54 -5.93
CA LEU A 285 14.24 6.68 -5.85
C LEU A 285 14.47 7.56 -7.08
N PHE A 286 13.43 7.73 -7.88
CA PHE A 286 13.40 8.62 -9.02
C PHE A 286 12.54 9.83 -8.70
N SER A 287 13.00 11.04 -9.06
CA SER A 287 12.29 12.29 -8.80
C SER A 287 12.34 13.19 -10.01
N THR A 288 11.26 13.92 -10.27
CA THR A 288 11.25 15.02 -11.25
C THR A 288 10.94 16.34 -10.56
N TYR A 289 11.56 17.42 -11.03
CA TYR A 289 11.44 18.73 -10.41
C TYR A 289 11.79 19.86 -11.38
N ASP A 290 11.33 21.05 -11.04
CA ASP A 290 11.68 22.29 -11.73
C ASP A 290 12.58 23.17 -10.85
N VAL A 291 13.48 23.92 -11.49
CA VAL A 291 14.41 24.85 -10.81
C VAL A 291 14.09 26.28 -11.23
N TYR A 292 13.96 27.15 -10.23
CA TYR A 292 13.69 28.57 -10.39
C TYR A 292 14.81 29.40 -9.77
N ASP A 293 15.02 30.63 -10.30
CA ASP A 293 15.92 31.63 -9.66
C ASP A 293 15.25 32.25 -8.43
N SER A 294 16.03 33.10 -7.70
CA SER A 294 15.53 33.82 -6.53
C SER A 294 14.42 34.85 -6.84
N LYS A 295 14.19 35.18 -8.12
CA LYS A 295 13.12 36.05 -8.59
C LYS A 295 11.87 35.31 -9.03
N GLY A 296 11.90 33.99 -8.98
CA GLY A 296 10.78 33.13 -9.40
C GLY A 296 10.74 32.85 -10.90
N ASN A 297 11.78 33.15 -11.67
CA ASN A 297 11.84 32.78 -13.07
C ASN A 297 12.29 31.32 -13.21
N LEU A 298 11.64 30.58 -14.09
CA LEU A 298 12.00 29.20 -14.40
C LEU A 298 13.38 29.19 -15.10
N ILE A 299 14.34 28.49 -14.50
CA ILE A 299 15.68 28.28 -15.06
C ILE A 299 15.70 26.97 -15.85
N ARG A 300 15.18 25.91 -15.27
CA ARG A 300 15.18 24.58 -15.86
C ARG A 300 13.91 23.84 -15.48
N ALA A 301 13.21 23.28 -16.45
CA ALA A 301 12.02 22.46 -16.26
C ALA A 301 12.36 20.98 -16.38
N ASN A 302 11.57 20.14 -15.72
CA ASN A 302 11.59 18.68 -15.83
C ASN A 302 13.00 18.09 -15.61
N CYS A 303 13.71 18.59 -14.60
CA CYS A 303 14.94 17.97 -14.13
C CYS A 303 14.61 16.60 -13.55
N GLU A 304 15.54 15.66 -13.68
CA GLU A 304 15.42 14.30 -13.15
C GLU A 304 16.55 14.05 -12.15
N ALA A 305 16.24 13.30 -11.09
CA ALA A 305 17.24 12.81 -10.16
C ALA A 305 16.97 11.34 -9.83
N THR A 306 18.03 10.56 -9.76
CA THR A 306 17.99 9.13 -9.41
C THR A 306 18.92 8.88 -8.24
N ASN A 307 18.37 8.39 -7.13
CA ASN A 307 19.12 8.06 -5.92
C ASN A 307 18.96 6.59 -5.60
N LYS A 308 20.06 5.92 -5.28
CA LYS A 308 20.08 4.54 -4.85
C LYS A 308 20.03 4.48 -3.32
N ILE A 309 19.17 3.58 -2.80
CA ILE A 309 19.08 3.25 -1.39
C ILE A 309 19.59 1.81 -1.24
N PRO A 310 20.90 1.60 -1.04
CA PRO A 310 21.50 0.28 -1.20
C PRO A 310 21.13 -0.70 -0.10
N ASN A 311 20.92 -0.23 1.13
CA ASN A 311 20.71 -1.08 2.29
C ASN A 311 19.63 -0.48 3.18
N LEU A 312 18.37 -0.73 2.85
CA LEU A 312 17.28 -0.38 3.74
C LEU A 312 17.10 -1.49 4.77
N GLU A 313 17.66 -1.32 5.95
CA GLU A 313 17.42 -2.23 7.07
C GLU A 313 16.10 -1.85 7.74
N ALA A 314 15.05 -2.57 7.39
CA ALA A 314 13.75 -2.42 8.00
C ALA A 314 13.15 -3.78 8.30
N SER A 315 12.56 -3.95 9.47
CA SER A 315 11.82 -5.14 9.84
C SER A 315 10.34 -4.96 9.57
N ARG A 316 9.63 -6.04 9.37
CA ARG A 316 8.17 -6.10 9.31
C ARG A 316 7.54 -5.28 10.45
N GLY A 317 6.53 -4.46 10.14
CA GLY A 317 5.86 -3.60 11.11
C GLY A 317 6.69 -2.43 11.64
N GLN A 318 7.90 -2.22 11.13
CA GLN A 318 8.70 -1.02 11.43
C GLN A 318 8.46 0.07 10.41
N ARG A 319 8.58 1.31 10.86
CA ARG A 319 8.63 2.50 10.02
C ARG A 319 10.05 3.03 9.99
N VAL A 320 10.56 3.25 8.79
CA VAL A 320 11.82 3.93 8.55
C VAL A 320 11.52 5.28 7.90
N GLN A 321 12.04 6.35 8.47
CA GLN A 321 11.97 7.68 7.86
C GLN A 321 13.32 7.99 7.24
N LEU A 322 13.34 8.28 5.94
CA LEU A 322 14.50 8.72 5.21
C LEU A 322 14.42 10.24 5.04
N ASN A 323 15.34 10.95 5.69
CA ASN A 323 15.47 12.39 5.56
C ASN A 323 16.37 12.68 4.37
N MET A 324 15.88 13.46 3.43
CA MET A 324 16.60 13.81 2.20
C MET A 324 16.82 15.30 2.15
N LYS A 325 18.03 15.69 1.79
CA LYS A 325 18.42 17.09 1.69
C LYS A 325 19.04 17.37 0.34
N VAL A 326 18.57 18.40 -0.32
CA VAL A 326 19.18 18.96 -1.51
C VAL A 326 20.31 19.89 -1.08
N ASP A 327 21.55 19.58 -1.48
CA ASP A 327 22.75 20.32 -1.07
C ASP A 327 23.29 21.14 -2.25
N PRO A 328 23.57 22.47 -2.07
CA PRO A 328 24.10 23.36 -3.10
C PRO A 328 25.57 23.11 -3.45
N THR A 329 26.28 22.26 -2.74
CA THR A 329 27.74 22.05 -2.92
C THR A 329 28.10 21.71 -4.35
N TYR A 330 27.15 21.18 -5.08
CA TYR A 330 27.32 20.79 -6.49
C TYR A 330 27.02 21.90 -7.51
N LEU A 331 26.45 23.03 -7.11
CA LEU A 331 26.08 24.11 -8.02
C LEU A 331 27.24 24.89 -8.63
N TYR A 332 28.38 24.90 -7.96
CA TYR A 332 29.51 25.72 -8.35
C TYR A 332 30.54 25.00 -9.21
N VAL A 333 30.46 23.71 -9.33
CA VAL A 333 31.49 22.86 -9.95
C VAL A 333 30.98 22.15 -11.20
N MET A 334 29.69 22.21 -11.49
CA MET A 334 29.07 21.18 -12.35
C MET A 334 28.45 21.73 -13.63
N SER A 335 28.75 21.09 -14.73
CA SER A 335 27.98 21.17 -15.98
C SER A 335 26.56 20.65 -15.78
N ASP A 336 25.63 21.02 -16.65
CA ASP A 336 24.22 20.65 -16.58
C ASP A 336 23.92 19.13 -16.40
N LYS A 337 24.90 18.27 -16.64
CA LYS A 337 24.78 16.82 -16.47
C LYS A 337 24.83 16.33 -15.03
N ASP A 338 25.30 17.17 -14.12
CA ASP A 338 25.63 16.75 -12.76
C ASP A 338 24.54 17.11 -11.74
N LEU A 339 23.44 17.72 -12.21
CA LEU A 339 22.26 17.99 -11.39
C LEU A 339 21.47 16.71 -11.02
N ASP A 340 21.83 15.58 -11.62
CA ASP A 340 21.10 14.31 -11.45
C ASP A 340 21.31 13.62 -10.10
N ASN A 341 22.24 14.13 -9.25
CA ASN A 341 22.58 13.56 -7.95
C ASN A 341 22.48 14.57 -6.79
N LEU A 342 21.50 15.45 -6.83
CA LEU A 342 21.37 16.53 -5.85
C LEU A 342 20.80 16.09 -4.48
N PHE A 343 20.33 14.86 -4.36
CA PHE A 343 19.74 14.38 -3.13
C PHE A 343 20.74 13.56 -2.34
N THR A 344 21.02 13.95 -1.10
CA THR A 344 21.74 13.13 -0.13
C THR A 344 20.75 12.53 0.86
N ILE A 345 20.99 11.30 1.29
CA ILE A 345 20.23 10.62 2.34
C ILE A 345 21.00 10.84 3.65
N GLU A 346 20.34 11.46 4.64
CA GLU A 346 20.86 11.67 6.00
C GLU A 346 20.46 10.52 6.93
#